data_eb4aa369f0cf954ad4c7bcd588223568
#
_entry.id   eb4aa369f0cf954ad4c7bcd588223568
#
_cell.length_a   1.000
_cell.length_b   1.000
_cell.length_c   1.000
_cell.angle_alpha   90.00
_cell.angle_beta   90.00
_cell.angle_gamma   90.00
#
_symmetry.space_group_name_H-M   'P 1'
#
loop_
_entity.id
_entity.type
_entity.pdbx_description
1 polymer ?
#
loop_
_entity_poly.entity_id
_entity_poly.type
_entity_poly.pdbx_seq_one_letter_code
_entity_poly.pdbx_strand_id
1 'polypeptide(L)'
;MQSLFSFDGRLNRAKFWLILIATDIAVFVLLAILVAVTGGSMTMGEDGSMPTMGGGVIGNLVALVIFVAAVWIGLAVGVKRYHDRGKSGWWVLIVLVPVIGGLWYLIECGFLRGTIGPNAYGPDPVALS
;
A
#
# COMPACT_ATOMS: atom_id res chain seq x y z
N MET A 1 3.28 -15.79 11.77
CA MET A 1 3.62 -14.81 10.70
C MET A 1 2.39 -14.00 10.37
N GLN A 2 2.52 -12.68 10.35
CA GLN A 2 1.41 -11.81 10.01
C GLN A 2 1.14 -11.83 8.50
N SER A 3 -0.12 -11.99 8.12
CA SER A 3 -0.54 -11.93 6.72
C SER A 3 -0.41 -10.51 6.17
N LEU A 4 -0.02 -10.37 4.90
CA LEU A 4 0.00 -9.09 4.21
C LEU A 4 -1.40 -8.48 4.07
N PHE A 5 -2.42 -9.31 4.09
CA PHE A 5 -3.81 -8.89 3.87
C PHE A 5 -4.59 -8.66 5.17
N SER A 6 -4.02 -9.04 6.32
CA SER A 6 -4.65 -8.87 7.62
C SER A 6 -4.38 -7.47 8.19
N PHE A 7 -5.33 -6.97 8.95
CA PHE A 7 -5.21 -5.69 9.66
C PHE A 7 -4.78 -5.83 11.12
N ASP A 8 -4.50 -7.06 11.56
CA ASP A 8 -4.14 -7.35 12.95
C ASP A 8 -2.64 -7.28 13.16
N GLY A 9 -2.24 -6.88 14.37
CA GLY A 9 -0.87 -6.89 14.80
C GLY A 9 -0.13 -5.57 14.61
N ARG A 10 1.20 -5.64 14.71
CA ARG A 10 2.11 -4.49 14.65
C ARG A 10 3.17 -4.75 13.58
N LEU A 11 3.69 -3.68 13.01
CA LEU A 11 4.71 -3.72 11.98
C LEU A 11 5.80 -2.68 12.26
N ASN A 12 7.07 -3.07 12.18
CA ASN A 12 8.18 -2.12 12.35
C ASN A 12 8.44 -1.30 11.06
N ARG A 13 9.24 -0.25 11.18
CA ARG A 13 9.54 0.66 10.06
C ARG A 13 10.23 -0.04 8.89
N ALA A 14 11.19 -0.90 9.19
CA ALA A 14 11.94 -1.61 8.16
C ALA A 14 11.04 -2.49 7.30
N LYS A 15 10.16 -3.26 7.93
CA LYS A 15 9.18 -4.10 7.22
C LYS A 15 8.15 -3.27 6.46
N PHE A 16 7.73 -2.13 7.01
CA PHE A 16 6.84 -1.21 6.32
C PHE A 16 7.42 -0.80 4.96
N TRP A 17 8.64 -0.28 4.96
CA TRP A 17 9.29 0.15 3.73
C TRP A 17 9.56 -1.01 2.79
N LEU A 18 9.99 -2.15 3.31
CA LEU A 18 10.25 -3.35 2.51
C LEU A 18 8.99 -3.81 1.77
N ILE A 19 7.85 -3.86 2.47
CA ILE A 19 6.59 -4.31 1.87
C ILE A 19 6.09 -3.29 0.85
N LEU A 20 6.14 -1.98 1.14
CA LEU A 20 5.73 -0.96 0.19
C LEU A 20 6.55 -1.01 -1.09
N ILE A 21 7.88 -1.02 -0.97
CA ILE A 21 8.77 -1.05 -2.12
C ILE A 21 8.57 -2.35 -2.92
N ALA A 22 8.47 -3.48 -2.25
CA ALA A 22 8.22 -4.77 -2.92
C ALA A 22 6.86 -4.77 -3.63
N THR A 23 5.84 -4.18 -3.03
CA THR A 23 4.52 -4.05 -3.65
C THR A 23 4.57 -3.15 -4.89
N ASP A 24 5.25 -2.02 -4.80
CA ASP A 24 5.39 -1.10 -5.92
C ASP A 24 6.14 -1.74 -7.09
N ILE A 25 7.23 -2.47 -6.81
CA ILE A 25 7.97 -3.21 -7.83
C ILE A 25 7.08 -4.29 -8.46
N ALA A 26 6.33 -5.04 -7.65
CA ALA A 26 5.44 -6.09 -8.16
C ALA A 26 4.34 -5.49 -9.04
N VAL A 27 3.74 -4.38 -8.65
CA VAL A 27 2.75 -3.67 -9.45
C VAL A 27 3.35 -3.22 -10.78
N PHE A 28 4.51 -2.60 -10.74
CA PHE A 28 5.20 -2.14 -11.94
C PHE A 28 5.45 -3.30 -12.91
N VAL A 29 5.99 -4.43 -12.43
CA VAL A 29 6.27 -5.61 -13.24
C VAL A 29 4.98 -6.18 -13.83
N LEU A 30 3.92 -6.32 -13.03
CA LEU A 30 2.64 -6.86 -13.49
C LEU A 30 2.00 -5.98 -14.55
N LEU A 31 2.04 -4.66 -14.38
CA LEU A 31 1.53 -3.72 -15.38
C LEU A 31 2.38 -3.74 -16.67
N ALA A 32 3.70 -3.86 -16.54
CA ALA A 32 4.58 -3.98 -17.68
C ALA A 32 4.31 -5.26 -18.49
N ILE A 33 4.09 -6.39 -17.80
CA ILE A 33 3.70 -7.64 -18.45
C ILE A 33 2.34 -7.49 -19.13
N LEU A 34 1.38 -6.87 -18.48
CA LEU A 34 0.05 -6.63 -19.04
C LEU A 34 0.14 -5.82 -20.35
N VAL A 35 0.90 -4.75 -20.34
CA VAL A 35 1.12 -3.91 -21.54
C VAL A 35 1.80 -4.73 -22.64
N ALA A 36 2.83 -5.51 -22.32
CA ALA A 36 3.54 -6.34 -23.29
C ALA A 36 2.64 -7.41 -23.91
N VAL A 37 1.79 -8.05 -23.12
CA VAL A 37 0.89 -9.13 -23.59
C VAL A 37 -0.25 -8.58 -24.42
N THR A 38 -0.78 -7.41 -24.07
CA THR A 38 -1.92 -6.81 -24.76
C THR A 38 -1.51 -5.97 -25.97
N GLY A 39 -0.19 -5.70 -26.13
CA GLY A 39 0.32 -4.83 -27.19
C GLY A 39 -0.08 -3.37 -27.04
N GLY A 40 -0.56 -2.99 -25.87
CA GLY A 40 -1.08 -1.67 -25.60
C GLY A 40 -0.06 -0.70 -25.04
N SER A 41 -0.44 0.55 -25.01
CA SER A 41 0.24 1.61 -24.28
C SER A 41 -0.76 2.31 -23.38
N MET A 42 -0.27 2.89 -22.28
CA MET A 42 -1.11 3.84 -21.54
C MET A 42 -1.33 5.07 -22.43
N THR A 43 -2.56 5.25 -22.89
CA THR A 43 -2.92 6.43 -23.65
C THR A 43 -3.92 7.27 -22.87
N MET A 44 -3.67 8.56 -22.80
CA MET A 44 -4.68 9.54 -22.35
C MET A 44 -5.66 9.72 -23.49
N GLY A 45 -6.94 9.75 -23.19
CA GLY A 45 -7.93 10.14 -24.19
C GLY A 45 -7.67 11.57 -24.67
N GLU A 46 -7.79 11.78 -25.97
CA GLU A 46 -7.61 13.13 -26.56
C GLU A 46 -8.59 14.15 -26.02
N ASP A 47 -9.70 13.68 -25.46
CA ASP A 47 -10.75 14.48 -24.81
C ASP A 47 -10.52 14.71 -23.32
N GLY A 48 -9.36 14.30 -22.76
CA GLY A 48 -9.06 14.39 -21.34
C GLY A 48 -9.69 13.29 -20.50
N SER A 49 -10.23 12.26 -21.13
CA SER A 49 -10.75 11.09 -20.40
C SER A 49 -9.64 10.33 -19.69
N MET A 50 -10.05 9.50 -18.70
CA MET A 50 -9.13 8.70 -17.90
C MET A 50 -8.20 7.86 -18.77
N PRO A 51 -6.92 7.69 -18.38
CA PRO A 51 -6.00 6.84 -19.11
C PRO A 51 -6.55 5.43 -19.25
N THR A 52 -6.51 4.89 -20.45
CA THR A 52 -6.87 3.50 -20.69
C THR A 52 -5.63 2.67 -20.98
N MET A 53 -5.61 1.47 -20.43
CA MET A 53 -4.57 0.51 -20.77
C MET A 53 -4.94 -0.26 -22.04
N GLY A 54 -3.94 -0.59 -22.83
CA GLY A 54 -4.12 -1.50 -23.95
C GLY A 54 -4.74 -2.83 -23.50
N GLY A 55 -5.41 -3.50 -24.41
CA GLY A 55 -6.16 -4.72 -24.09
C GLY A 55 -7.64 -4.51 -23.86
N GLY A 56 -8.15 -3.29 -24.02
CA GLY A 56 -9.57 -2.97 -23.91
C GLY A 56 -10.15 -3.20 -22.54
N VAL A 57 -11.37 -3.69 -22.46
CA VAL A 57 -12.10 -3.93 -21.19
C VAL A 57 -11.36 -4.93 -20.31
N ILE A 58 -10.84 -6.02 -20.89
CA ILE A 58 -10.13 -7.05 -20.11
C ILE A 58 -8.85 -6.48 -19.50
N GLY A 59 -8.05 -5.74 -20.29
CA GLY A 59 -6.83 -5.09 -19.82
C GLY A 59 -7.11 -4.12 -18.67
N ASN A 60 -8.16 -3.31 -18.80
CA ASN A 60 -8.57 -2.37 -17.77
C ASN A 60 -9.04 -3.07 -16.48
N LEU A 61 -9.79 -4.17 -16.61
CA LEU A 61 -10.24 -4.95 -15.47
C LEU A 61 -9.06 -5.59 -14.72
N VAL A 62 -8.08 -6.14 -15.44
CA VAL A 62 -6.87 -6.72 -14.82
C VAL A 62 -6.08 -5.63 -14.10
N ALA A 63 -5.90 -4.47 -14.73
CA ALA A 63 -5.23 -3.32 -14.10
C ALA A 63 -5.95 -2.87 -12.84
N LEU A 64 -7.28 -2.84 -12.86
CA LEU A 64 -8.09 -2.49 -11.69
C LEU A 64 -7.88 -3.49 -10.54
N VAL A 65 -7.85 -4.78 -10.83
CA VAL A 65 -7.60 -5.81 -9.82
C VAL A 65 -6.22 -5.63 -9.19
N ILE A 66 -5.20 -5.37 -9.99
CA ILE A 66 -3.83 -5.11 -9.50
C ILE A 66 -3.84 -3.88 -8.58
N PHE A 67 -4.49 -2.81 -9.01
CA PHE A 67 -4.58 -1.57 -8.23
C PHE A 67 -5.30 -1.79 -6.89
N VAL A 68 -6.44 -2.47 -6.90
CA VAL A 68 -7.20 -2.76 -5.68
C VAL A 68 -6.38 -3.61 -4.71
N ALA A 69 -5.66 -4.62 -5.21
CA ALA A 69 -4.79 -5.45 -4.38
C ALA A 69 -3.66 -4.62 -3.75
N ALA A 70 -3.04 -3.73 -4.52
CA ALA A 70 -1.97 -2.85 -4.02
C ALA A 70 -2.49 -1.89 -2.94
N VAL A 71 -3.66 -1.29 -3.16
CA VAL A 71 -4.30 -0.42 -2.17
C VAL A 71 -4.62 -1.19 -0.90
N TRP A 72 -5.15 -2.39 -1.01
CA TRP A 72 -5.45 -3.23 0.16
C TRP A 72 -4.19 -3.53 0.98
N ILE A 73 -3.10 -3.92 0.32
CA ILE A 73 -1.81 -4.15 1.00
C ILE A 73 -1.32 -2.88 1.68
N GLY A 74 -1.38 -1.74 1.00
CA GLY A 74 -0.99 -0.44 1.57
C GLY A 74 -1.80 -0.08 2.80
N LEU A 75 -3.11 -0.29 2.76
CA LEU A 75 -3.98 -0.06 3.92
C LEU A 75 -3.65 -1.01 5.07
N ALA A 76 -3.47 -2.30 4.79
CA ALA A 76 -3.14 -3.29 5.82
C ALA A 76 -1.81 -2.98 6.50
N VAL A 77 -0.80 -2.63 5.73
CA VAL A 77 0.52 -2.24 6.24
C VAL A 77 0.43 -0.95 7.07
N GLY A 78 -0.34 0.03 6.59
CA GLY A 78 -0.59 1.28 7.30
C GLY A 78 -1.28 1.07 8.64
N VAL A 79 -2.34 0.26 8.65
CA VAL A 79 -3.06 -0.09 9.90
C VAL A 79 -2.10 -0.72 10.91
N LYS A 80 -1.27 -1.68 10.50
CA LYS A 80 -0.29 -2.31 11.39
C LYS A 80 0.76 -1.33 11.89
N ARG A 81 1.13 -0.34 11.09
CA ARG A 81 2.06 0.72 11.52
C ARG A 81 1.42 1.64 12.55
N TYR A 82 0.15 2.02 12.37
CA TYR A 82 -0.56 2.79 13.39
C TYR A 82 -0.72 1.97 14.69
N HIS A 83 -0.98 0.67 14.58
CA HIS A 83 -1.01 -0.23 15.74
C HIS A 83 0.35 -0.26 16.46
N ASP A 84 1.45 -0.26 15.71
CA ASP A 84 2.80 -0.22 16.29
C ASP A 84 3.03 1.06 17.10
N ARG A 85 2.40 2.17 16.70
CA ARG A 85 2.42 3.43 17.43
C ARG A 85 1.37 3.53 18.54
N GLY A 86 0.61 2.47 18.78
CA GLY A 86 -0.46 2.47 19.78
C GLY A 86 -1.73 3.19 19.35
N LYS A 87 -1.87 3.49 18.07
CA LYS A 87 -3.04 4.18 17.51
C LYS A 87 -4.00 3.20 16.83
N SER A 88 -5.28 3.55 16.80
CA SER A 88 -6.28 2.80 16.06
C SER A 88 -5.97 2.76 14.56
N GLY A 89 -6.30 1.64 13.90
CA GLY A 89 -6.14 1.49 12.45
C GLY A 89 -6.96 2.48 11.62
N TRP A 90 -7.98 3.09 12.19
CA TRP A 90 -8.79 4.12 11.50
C TRP A 90 -7.97 5.35 11.11
N TRP A 91 -6.83 5.59 11.76
CA TRP A 91 -5.93 6.67 11.37
C TRP A 91 -5.40 6.56 9.93
N VAL A 92 -5.42 5.36 9.35
CA VAL A 92 -5.03 5.16 7.94
C VAL A 92 -5.90 5.97 6.97
N LEU A 93 -7.12 6.29 7.36
CA LEU A 93 -8.04 7.08 6.53
C LEU A 93 -7.56 8.52 6.30
N ILE A 94 -6.52 8.97 7.01
CA ILE A 94 -5.93 10.29 6.77
C ILE A 94 -5.39 10.43 5.34
N VAL A 95 -5.07 9.31 4.67
CA VAL A 95 -4.62 9.34 3.26
C VAL A 95 -5.69 9.91 2.32
N LEU A 96 -6.95 9.92 2.74
CA LEU A 96 -8.05 10.49 1.96
C LEU A 96 -8.02 12.03 1.94
N VAL A 97 -7.26 12.66 2.85
CA VAL A 97 -7.05 14.11 2.81
C VAL A 97 -6.00 14.42 1.73
N PRO A 98 -6.36 15.18 0.68
CA PRO A 98 -5.42 15.46 -0.42
C PRO A 98 -4.13 16.12 0.07
N VAL A 99 -3.00 15.69 -0.44
CA VAL A 99 -1.64 16.19 -0.18
C VAL A 99 -1.19 15.98 1.27
N ILE A 100 -1.88 16.55 2.26
CA ILE A 100 -1.52 16.49 3.69
C ILE A 100 -1.62 15.06 4.20
N GLY A 101 -2.67 14.32 3.82
CA GLY A 101 -2.89 12.96 4.29
C GLY A 101 -1.82 11.99 3.85
N GLY A 102 -1.39 12.06 2.59
CA GLY A 102 -0.31 11.22 2.08
C GLY A 102 1.03 11.50 2.76
N LEU A 103 1.36 12.77 2.95
CA LEU A 103 2.57 13.18 3.68
C LEU A 103 2.51 12.73 5.14
N TRP A 104 1.38 12.90 5.80
CA TRP A 104 1.17 12.46 7.18
C TRP A 104 1.37 10.95 7.32
N TYR A 105 0.77 10.18 6.42
CA TYR A 105 0.91 8.72 6.39
C TYR A 105 2.38 8.31 6.24
N LEU A 106 3.09 8.88 5.30
CA LEU A 106 4.51 8.55 5.06
C LEU A 106 5.39 8.93 6.25
N ILE A 107 5.19 10.11 6.84
CA ILE A 107 5.98 10.56 7.98
C ILE A 107 5.68 9.68 9.20
N GLU A 108 4.42 9.48 9.53
CA GLU A 108 4.05 8.74 10.74
C GLU A 108 4.37 7.25 10.61
N CYS A 109 4.06 6.63 9.49
CA CYS A 109 4.28 5.20 9.29
C CYS A 109 5.73 4.87 8.92
N GLY A 110 6.40 5.74 8.17
CA GLY A 110 7.73 5.48 7.63
C GLY A 110 8.89 5.91 8.52
N PHE A 111 8.75 7.02 9.23
CA PHE A 111 9.86 7.65 9.96
C PHE A 111 9.71 7.63 11.48
N LEU A 112 8.51 7.74 12.00
CA LEU A 112 8.30 7.79 13.45
C LEU A 112 8.39 6.39 14.07
N ARG A 113 8.99 6.33 15.26
CA ARG A 113 9.14 5.07 15.99
C ARG A 113 7.79 4.62 16.57
N GLY A 114 7.57 3.29 16.58
CA GLY A 114 6.45 2.69 17.28
C GLY A 114 6.61 2.69 18.80
N THR A 115 5.59 2.22 19.51
CA THR A 115 5.60 2.06 20.97
C THR A 115 6.72 1.11 21.38
N ILE A 116 7.52 1.51 22.35
CA ILE A 116 8.54 0.65 22.95
C ILE A 116 7.85 -0.36 23.87
N GLY A 117 8.16 -1.64 23.67
CA GLY A 117 7.53 -2.72 24.42
C GLY A 117 6.14 -3.08 23.90
N PRO A 118 5.42 -4.00 24.58
CA PRO A 118 4.09 -4.42 24.16
C PRO A 118 3.07 -3.28 24.29
N ASN A 119 2.05 -3.30 23.45
CA ASN A 119 0.90 -2.40 23.53
C ASN A 119 -0.40 -3.18 23.30
N ALA A 120 -1.54 -2.47 23.16
CA ALA A 120 -2.84 -3.10 22.99
C ALA A 120 -2.94 -4.00 21.74
N TYR A 121 -2.01 -3.87 20.78
CA TYR A 121 -2.04 -4.59 19.50
C TYR A 121 -1.02 -5.72 19.41
N GLY A 122 -0.24 -5.95 20.45
CA GLY A 122 0.67 -7.07 20.50
C GLY A 122 2.07 -6.73 21.03
N PRO A 123 3.00 -7.70 20.97
CA PRO A 123 4.38 -7.51 21.41
C PRO A 123 5.14 -6.54 20.49
N ASP A 124 6.22 -5.97 21.01
CA ASP A 124 7.10 -5.08 20.26
C ASP A 124 7.79 -5.84 19.12
N PRO A 125 7.56 -5.48 17.84
CA PRO A 125 8.16 -6.18 16.72
C PRO A 125 9.68 -5.94 16.60
N VAL A 126 10.21 -4.91 17.25
CA VAL A 126 11.64 -4.61 17.26
C VAL A 126 12.35 -5.40 18.36
N ALA A 127 11.72 -5.60 19.51
CA ALA A 127 12.32 -6.31 20.62
C ALA A 127 12.59 -7.80 20.32
N LEU A 128 11.90 -8.37 19.34
CA LEU A 128 12.03 -9.77 18.93
C LEU A 128 12.98 -9.98 17.74
N SER A 129 13.54 -8.91 17.22
CA SER A 129 14.43 -8.98 16.06
C SER A 129 15.91 -9.03 16.47
#